data_14f7973777191914a9f0a1952a70bcca
#
_entry.id   14f7973777191914a9f0a1952a70bcca
#
_cell.length_a   1.000
_cell.length_b   1.000
_cell.length_c   1.000
_cell.angle_alpha   90.00
_cell.angle_beta   90.00
_cell.angle_gamma   90.00
#
_symmetry.space_group_name_H-M   'P 1'
#
loop_
_entity.id
_entity.type
_entity.pdbx_description
1 polymer ?
#
loop_
_entity_poly.entity_id
_entity_poly.type
_entity_poly.pdbx_seq_one_letter_code
_entity_poly.pdbx_strand_id
1 'polypeptide(L)'
;MIRKLEEKDITTIVELEEKIFGETLGVEMLHSELSNPLVWFRVIENENQVIGYIGGYFYDGAGEIINFLIDDIYQRKGYGTLLFNSLIEESRAAGIKQITLEVKETNIKGINFYTKNEFKQISVRKHYYKDGENALVMMKEIKWKY
;
A
#
# COMPACT_ATOMS: atom_id res chain seq x y z
N MET A 1 -16.74 0.54 1.43
CA MET A 1 -16.36 0.92 2.80
C MET A 1 -14.90 0.61 3.07
N ILE A 2 -14.21 1.50 3.72
CA ILE A 2 -12.80 1.32 4.12
C ILE A 2 -12.75 1.10 5.63
N ARG A 3 -12.03 0.09 6.06
CA ARG A 3 -11.87 -0.27 7.48
C ARG A 3 -10.52 -0.90 7.75
N LYS A 4 -10.18 -1.09 9.02
CA LYS A 4 -8.97 -1.81 9.41
C LYS A 4 -9.02 -3.25 8.93
N LEU A 5 -7.87 -3.78 8.54
CA LEU A 5 -7.72 -5.20 8.23
C LEU A 5 -7.90 -6.00 9.51
N GLU A 6 -8.71 -7.05 9.44
CA GLU A 6 -8.97 -7.98 10.54
C GLU A 6 -8.43 -9.37 10.19
N GLU A 7 -8.30 -10.21 11.19
CA GLU A 7 -7.80 -11.57 10.98
C GLU A 7 -8.60 -12.36 9.94
N LYS A 8 -9.91 -12.17 9.92
CA LYS A 8 -10.79 -12.83 8.95
C LYS A 8 -10.48 -12.47 7.50
N ASP A 9 -9.79 -11.36 7.25
CA ASP A 9 -9.49 -10.88 5.90
C ASP A 9 -8.21 -11.46 5.31
N ILE A 10 -7.36 -12.05 6.15
CA ILE A 10 -6.00 -12.46 5.77
C ILE A 10 -5.99 -13.42 4.58
N THR A 11 -6.85 -14.42 4.59
CA THR A 11 -6.93 -15.41 3.51
C THR A 11 -7.25 -14.72 2.17
N THR A 12 -8.22 -13.80 2.17
CA THR A 12 -8.58 -13.06 0.96
C THR A 12 -7.42 -12.19 0.47
N ILE A 13 -6.72 -11.51 1.38
CA ILE A 13 -5.56 -10.68 1.03
C ILE A 13 -4.45 -11.53 0.40
N VAL A 14 -4.14 -12.68 0.99
CA VAL A 14 -3.12 -13.59 0.45
C VAL A 14 -3.49 -14.04 -0.97
N GLU A 15 -4.75 -14.40 -1.19
CA GLU A 15 -5.24 -14.80 -2.52
C GLU A 15 -5.11 -13.65 -3.53
N LEU A 16 -5.46 -12.44 -3.13
CA LEU A 16 -5.33 -11.26 -4.00
C LEU A 16 -3.88 -10.94 -4.33
N GLU A 17 -2.99 -11.04 -3.34
CA GLU A 17 -1.55 -10.83 -3.56
C GLU A 17 -0.99 -11.83 -4.56
N GLU A 18 -1.30 -13.10 -4.39
CA GLU A 18 -0.85 -14.14 -5.33
C GLU A 18 -1.39 -13.90 -6.74
N LYS A 19 -2.66 -13.54 -6.84
CA LYS A 19 -3.32 -13.28 -8.12
C LYS A 19 -2.70 -12.09 -8.87
N ILE A 20 -2.44 -10.99 -8.16
CA ILE A 20 -2.00 -9.72 -8.74
C ILE A 20 -0.48 -9.66 -8.91
N PHE A 21 0.26 -10.13 -7.92
CA PHE A 21 1.73 -10.00 -7.89
C PHE A 21 2.46 -11.31 -8.17
N GLY A 22 1.78 -12.46 -8.13
CA GLY A 22 2.41 -13.76 -8.24
C GLY A 22 3.12 -14.22 -6.97
N GLU A 23 3.07 -13.42 -5.91
CA GLU A 23 3.66 -13.74 -4.61
C GLU A 23 2.87 -13.05 -3.51
N THR A 24 3.06 -13.48 -2.27
CA THR A 24 2.35 -12.93 -1.12
C THR A 24 3.30 -12.72 0.06
N LEU A 25 2.92 -11.79 0.94
CA LEU A 25 3.58 -11.60 2.24
C LEU A 25 3.36 -12.81 3.15
N GLY A 26 2.29 -13.56 2.92
CA GLY A 26 1.97 -14.79 3.64
C GLY A 26 1.07 -14.59 4.85
N VAL A 27 0.34 -15.65 5.17
CA VAL A 27 -0.63 -15.66 6.26
C VAL A 27 0.03 -15.35 7.60
N GLU A 28 1.18 -15.99 7.89
CA GLU A 28 1.88 -15.82 9.16
C GLU A 28 2.37 -14.40 9.39
N MET A 29 2.94 -13.79 8.35
CA MET A 29 3.43 -12.43 8.40
C MET A 29 2.28 -11.45 8.64
N LEU A 30 1.21 -11.55 7.87
CA LEU A 30 0.05 -10.68 8.03
C LEU A 30 -0.60 -10.85 9.39
N HIS A 31 -0.71 -12.08 9.88
CA HIS A 31 -1.27 -12.34 11.19
C HIS A 31 -0.43 -11.70 12.31
N SER A 32 0.90 -11.87 12.26
CA SER A 32 1.77 -11.28 13.27
C SER A 32 1.77 -9.75 13.25
N GLU A 33 1.62 -9.15 12.07
CA GLU A 33 1.59 -7.69 11.92
C GLU A 33 0.34 -7.06 12.54
N LEU A 34 -0.76 -7.80 12.69
CA LEU A 34 -1.97 -7.26 13.33
C LEU A 34 -1.73 -6.78 14.75
N SER A 35 -0.76 -7.33 15.46
CA SER A 35 -0.42 -6.91 16.83
C SER A 35 0.71 -5.88 16.88
N ASN A 36 1.27 -5.49 15.74
CA ASN A 36 2.32 -4.47 15.69
C ASN A 36 1.69 -3.09 15.79
N PRO A 37 2.03 -2.28 16.84
CA PRO A 37 1.42 -0.97 17.02
C PRO A 37 1.80 0.05 15.95
N LEU A 38 2.83 -0.21 15.15
CA LEU A 38 3.27 0.68 14.08
C LEU A 38 2.53 0.43 12.77
N VAL A 39 1.81 -0.69 12.67
CA VAL A 39 1.16 -1.10 11.43
C VAL A 39 -0.06 -0.24 11.12
N TRP A 40 -0.21 0.08 9.84
CA TRP A 40 -1.40 0.74 9.33
C TRP A 40 -1.88 -0.05 8.13
N PHE A 41 -2.90 -0.88 8.31
CA PHE A 41 -3.49 -1.71 7.26
C PHE A 41 -4.97 -1.39 7.13
N ARG A 42 -5.41 -1.13 5.89
CA ARG A 42 -6.82 -0.85 5.56
C ARG A 42 -7.27 -1.70 4.39
N VAL A 43 -8.48 -2.21 4.48
CA VAL A 43 -9.14 -2.92 3.39
C VAL A 43 -10.26 -2.06 2.83
N ILE A 44 -10.60 -2.27 1.57
CA ILE A 44 -11.78 -1.68 0.95
C ILE A 44 -12.72 -2.81 0.55
N GLU A 45 -14.00 -2.63 0.89
CA GLU A 45 -15.07 -3.59 0.60
C GLU A 45 -16.02 -3.06 -0.45
N ASN A 46 -16.51 -3.96 -1.28
CA ASN A 46 -17.63 -3.73 -2.17
C ASN A 46 -18.58 -4.91 -2.00
N GLU A 47 -19.85 -4.62 -1.66
CA GLU A 47 -20.88 -5.65 -1.42
C GLU A 47 -20.40 -6.71 -0.41
N ASN A 48 -19.83 -6.25 0.70
CA ASN A 48 -19.33 -7.09 1.81
C ASN A 48 -18.16 -8.01 1.43
N GLN A 49 -17.51 -7.75 0.31
CA GLN A 49 -16.30 -8.47 -0.11
C GLN A 49 -15.10 -7.54 -0.11
N VAL A 50 -13.98 -8.00 0.44
CA VAL A 50 -12.72 -7.27 0.36
C VAL A 50 -12.22 -7.36 -1.09
N ILE A 51 -12.06 -6.18 -1.71
CA ILE A 51 -11.61 -6.08 -3.11
C ILE A 51 -10.23 -5.43 -3.24
N GLY A 52 -9.63 -5.01 -2.14
CA GLY A 52 -8.31 -4.43 -2.16
C GLY A 52 -7.83 -4.07 -0.77
N TYR A 53 -6.57 -3.72 -0.68
CA TYR A 53 -6.01 -3.22 0.57
C TYR A 53 -4.77 -2.37 0.33
N ILE A 54 -4.44 -1.60 1.35
CA ILE A 54 -3.18 -0.88 1.45
C ILE A 54 -2.62 -1.13 2.84
N GLY A 55 -1.32 -1.35 2.90
CA GLY A 55 -0.66 -1.62 4.17
C GLY A 55 0.68 -0.96 4.26
N GLY A 56 1.04 -0.57 5.48
CA GLY A 56 2.30 0.07 5.73
C GLY A 56 2.54 0.27 7.21
N TYR A 57 3.55 1.08 7.49
CA TYR A 57 3.97 1.41 8.85
C TYR A 57 4.03 2.92 9.03
N PHE A 58 3.63 3.38 10.21
CA PHE A 58 3.82 4.76 10.64
C PHE A 58 4.80 4.76 11.80
N TYR A 59 5.92 5.44 11.64
CA TYR A 59 6.97 5.50 12.66
C TYR A 59 7.66 6.85 12.62
N ASP A 60 7.72 7.52 13.78
CA ASP A 60 8.50 8.74 13.99
C ASP A 60 8.28 9.82 12.92
N GLY A 61 7.01 10.08 12.59
CA GLY A 61 6.65 11.11 11.61
C GLY A 61 6.80 10.68 10.16
N ALA A 62 7.16 9.43 9.91
CA ALA A 62 7.30 8.88 8.57
C ALA A 62 6.35 7.70 8.35
N GLY A 63 5.88 7.55 7.13
CA GLY A 63 5.10 6.40 6.71
C GLY A 63 5.83 5.64 5.61
N GLU A 64 5.59 4.33 5.54
CA GLU A 64 6.10 3.48 4.49
C GLU A 64 4.98 2.57 4.00
N ILE A 65 4.69 2.60 2.70
CA ILE A 65 3.75 1.67 2.09
C ILE A 65 4.50 0.38 1.73
N ILE A 66 4.04 -0.74 2.26
CA ILE A 66 4.66 -2.05 1.95
C ILE A 66 3.88 -2.82 0.91
N ASN A 67 2.59 -2.55 0.78
CA ASN A 67 1.78 -3.16 -0.26
C ASN A 67 0.52 -2.35 -0.53
N PHE A 68 0.07 -2.39 -1.79
CA PHE A 68 -1.15 -1.71 -2.22
C PHE A 68 -1.68 -2.42 -3.46
N LEU A 69 -2.91 -2.90 -3.37
CA LEU A 69 -3.55 -3.58 -4.50
C LEU A 69 -5.06 -3.38 -4.51
N ILE A 70 -5.62 -3.43 -5.71
CA ILE A 70 -7.05 -3.56 -5.95
C ILE A 70 -7.23 -4.78 -6.87
N ASP A 71 -8.19 -5.63 -6.58
CA ASP A 71 -8.52 -6.77 -7.42
C ASP A 71 -8.73 -6.27 -8.87
N ASP A 72 -8.15 -6.96 -9.84
CA ASP A 72 -8.10 -6.52 -11.23
C ASP A 72 -9.48 -6.25 -11.84
N ILE A 73 -10.51 -7.00 -11.43
CA ILE A 73 -11.87 -6.78 -11.93
C ILE A 73 -12.51 -5.49 -11.39
N TYR A 74 -11.92 -4.90 -10.35
CA TYR A 74 -12.40 -3.65 -9.76
C TYR A 74 -11.48 -2.46 -10.03
N GLN A 75 -10.41 -2.65 -10.79
CA GLN A 75 -9.49 -1.57 -11.14
C GLN A 75 -10.13 -0.57 -12.10
N ARG A 76 -9.61 0.64 -12.13
CA ARG A 76 -10.06 1.77 -12.97
C ARG A 76 -11.48 2.25 -12.65
N LYS A 77 -11.94 2.00 -11.43
CA LYS A 77 -13.26 2.44 -10.95
C LYS A 77 -13.17 3.43 -9.78
N GLY A 78 -11.95 3.86 -9.45
CA GLY A 78 -11.71 4.83 -8.38
C GLY A 78 -11.49 4.24 -7.01
N TYR A 79 -11.52 2.94 -6.82
CA TYR A 79 -11.32 2.31 -5.51
C TYR A 79 -9.92 2.52 -4.97
N GLY A 80 -8.91 2.44 -5.84
CA GLY A 80 -7.53 2.70 -5.43
C GLY A 80 -7.34 4.11 -4.93
N THR A 81 -7.94 5.08 -5.59
CA THR A 81 -7.90 6.49 -5.19
C THR A 81 -8.59 6.70 -3.85
N LEU A 82 -9.74 6.06 -3.61
CA LEU A 82 -10.43 6.15 -2.33
C LEU A 82 -9.57 5.62 -1.20
N LEU A 83 -8.96 4.46 -1.40
CA LEU A 83 -8.13 3.81 -0.40
C LEU A 83 -6.87 4.65 -0.12
N PHE A 84 -6.26 5.18 -1.17
CA PHE A 84 -5.07 6.03 -1.06
C PHE A 84 -5.38 7.35 -0.34
N ASN A 85 -6.52 7.97 -0.64
CA ASN A 85 -6.94 9.20 0.05
C ASN A 85 -7.16 8.97 1.54
N SER A 86 -7.66 7.80 1.91
CA SER A 86 -7.79 7.40 3.31
C SER A 86 -6.42 7.38 4.01
N LEU A 87 -5.40 6.82 3.34
CA LEU A 87 -4.02 6.84 3.84
C LEU A 87 -3.54 8.28 4.08
N ILE A 88 -3.75 9.16 3.12
CA ILE A 88 -3.28 10.54 3.21
C ILE A 88 -3.96 11.28 4.37
N GLU A 89 -5.28 11.13 4.52
CA GLU A 89 -6.01 11.79 5.60
C GLU A 89 -5.58 11.26 6.97
N GLU A 90 -5.45 9.96 7.14
CA GLU A 90 -5.00 9.38 8.40
C GLU A 90 -3.54 9.74 8.69
N SER A 91 -2.70 9.84 7.66
CA SER A 91 -1.31 10.29 7.80
C SER A 91 -1.22 11.71 8.35
N ARG A 92 -2.06 12.62 7.83
CA ARG A 92 -2.13 13.99 8.35
C ARG A 92 -2.53 14.01 9.81
N ALA A 93 -3.57 13.26 10.15
CA ALA A 93 -4.07 13.18 11.53
C ALA A 93 -3.03 12.61 12.50
N ALA A 94 -2.17 11.71 12.01
CA ALA A 94 -1.12 11.08 12.81
C ALA A 94 0.19 11.90 12.87
N GLY A 95 0.24 13.06 12.21
CA GLY A 95 1.45 13.87 12.17
C GLY A 95 2.55 13.33 11.26
N ILE A 96 2.20 12.49 10.31
CA ILE A 96 3.16 11.95 9.34
C ILE A 96 3.54 13.05 8.36
N LYS A 97 4.83 13.23 8.13
CA LYS A 97 5.37 14.30 7.27
C LYS A 97 5.71 13.81 5.87
N GLN A 98 6.07 12.54 5.75
CA GLN A 98 6.44 11.94 4.46
C GLN A 98 6.08 10.47 4.41
N ILE A 99 5.80 9.99 3.21
CA ILE A 99 5.53 8.58 2.94
C ILE A 99 6.48 8.10 1.85
N THR A 100 7.10 6.95 2.06
CA THR A 100 7.95 6.30 1.07
C THR A 100 7.36 4.98 0.64
N LEU A 101 7.76 4.52 -0.53
CA LEU A 101 7.43 3.20 -1.04
C LEU A 101 8.53 2.72 -1.99
N GLU A 102 8.53 1.42 -2.23
CA GLU A 102 9.39 0.81 -3.24
C GLU A 102 8.48 0.15 -4.28
N VAL A 103 8.80 0.35 -5.55
CA VAL A 103 8.02 -0.20 -6.67
C VAL A 103 8.97 -0.74 -7.72
N LYS A 104 8.63 -1.89 -8.32
CA LYS A 104 9.42 -2.46 -9.41
C LYS A 104 9.50 -1.48 -10.57
N GLU A 105 10.68 -1.33 -11.12
CA GLU A 105 10.95 -0.47 -12.26
C GLU A 105 10.04 -0.77 -13.47
N THR A 106 9.65 -2.02 -13.62
CA THR A 106 8.75 -2.46 -14.71
C THR A 106 7.27 -2.31 -14.42
N ASN A 107 6.91 -1.95 -13.17
CA ASN A 107 5.52 -1.75 -12.80
C ASN A 107 5.05 -0.35 -13.21
N ILE A 108 4.80 -0.18 -14.52
CA ILE A 108 4.45 1.12 -15.09
C ILE A 108 3.13 1.64 -14.54
N LYS A 109 2.13 0.78 -14.35
CA LYS A 109 0.84 1.20 -13.78
C LYS A 109 1.00 1.78 -12.38
N GLY A 110 1.78 1.10 -11.54
CA GLY A 110 2.04 1.56 -10.17
C GLY A 110 2.80 2.89 -10.16
N ILE A 111 3.86 2.98 -10.94
CA ILE A 111 4.67 4.19 -11.05
C ILE A 111 3.81 5.38 -11.52
N ASN A 112 2.97 5.19 -12.53
CA ASN A 112 2.07 6.23 -13.02
C ASN A 112 1.06 6.66 -11.96
N PHE A 113 0.49 5.71 -11.21
CA PHE A 113 -0.44 6.01 -10.13
C PHE A 113 0.24 6.86 -9.04
N TYR A 114 1.43 6.45 -8.61
CA TYR A 114 2.15 7.17 -7.57
C TYR A 114 2.61 8.56 -8.04
N THR A 115 3.10 8.66 -9.26
CA THR A 115 3.50 9.94 -9.84
C THR A 115 2.32 10.91 -9.92
N LYS A 116 1.16 10.42 -10.35
CA LYS A 116 -0.07 11.21 -10.41
C LYS A 116 -0.50 11.69 -9.01
N ASN A 117 -0.19 10.92 -7.98
CA ASN A 117 -0.48 11.27 -6.59
C ASN A 117 0.67 12.00 -5.90
N GLU A 118 1.55 12.61 -6.69
CA GLU A 118 2.63 13.49 -6.23
C GLU A 118 3.79 12.79 -5.50
N PHE A 119 3.97 11.50 -5.75
CA PHE A 119 5.21 10.82 -5.38
C PHE A 119 6.30 11.13 -6.39
N LYS A 120 7.53 11.28 -5.89
CA LYS A 120 8.71 11.52 -6.72
C LYS A 120 9.75 10.44 -6.46
N GLN A 121 10.44 10.01 -7.50
CA GLN A 121 11.55 9.09 -7.36
C GLN A 121 12.72 9.79 -6.65
N ILE A 122 13.22 9.18 -5.58
CA ILE A 122 14.34 9.72 -4.82
C ILE A 122 15.59 8.85 -4.91
N SER A 123 15.45 7.57 -5.21
CA SER A 123 16.60 6.68 -5.40
C SER A 123 16.19 5.40 -6.14
N VAL A 124 17.18 4.55 -6.42
CA VAL A 124 16.99 3.23 -7.02
C VAL A 124 17.74 2.23 -6.18
N ARG A 125 17.09 1.12 -5.82
CA ARG A 125 17.77 -0.03 -5.21
C ARG A 125 18.03 -1.06 -6.30
N LYS A 126 19.26 -1.18 -6.72
CA LYS A 126 19.64 -2.10 -7.81
C LYS A 126 19.51 -3.55 -7.36
N HIS A 127 18.95 -4.39 -8.24
CA HIS A 127 18.82 -5.83 -8.02
C HIS A 127 18.11 -6.17 -6.69
N TYR A 128 17.14 -5.37 -6.31
CA TYR A 128 16.45 -5.48 -5.02
C TYR A 128 15.56 -6.70 -4.93
N TYR A 129 14.85 -7.04 -6.03
CA TYR A 129 13.91 -8.15 -6.06
C TYR A 129 14.61 -9.47 -6.43
N LYS A 130 13.98 -10.58 -6.06
CA LYS A 130 14.55 -11.92 -6.30
C LYS A 130 14.83 -12.22 -7.78
N ASP A 131 14.03 -11.62 -8.67
CA ASP A 131 14.20 -11.75 -10.12
C ASP A 131 15.29 -10.84 -10.69
N GLY A 132 15.99 -10.10 -9.83
CA GLY A 132 17.05 -9.17 -10.23
C GLY A 132 16.57 -7.81 -10.66
N GLU A 133 15.27 -7.54 -10.64
CA GLU A 133 14.75 -6.22 -11.00
C GLU A 133 15.10 -5.16 -9.97
N ASN A 134 15.24 -3.93 -10.46
CA ASN A 134 15.47 -2.77 -9.61
C ASN A 134 14.17 -2.30 -8.96
N ALA A 135 14.28 -1.73 -7.76
CA ALA A 135 13.20 -1.00 -7.11
C ALA A 135 13.43 0.49 -7.25
N LEU A 136 12.40 1.21 -7.66
CA LEU A 136 12.38 2.67 -7.53
C LEU A 136 11.90 3.00 -6.13
N VAL A 137 12.63 3.84 -5.43
CA VAL A 137 12.18 4.39 -4.14
C VAL A 137 11.52 5.72 -4.42
N MET A 138 10.27 5.84 -4.02
CA MET A 138 9.47 7.04 -4.25
C MET A 138 9.03 7.64 -2.92
N MET A 139 8.87 8.94 -2.89
CA MET A 139 8.49 9.68 -1.69
C MET A 139 7.46 10.76 -2.00
N LYS A 140 6.52 10.94 -1.06
CA LYS A 140 5.56 12.03 -1.07
C LYS A 140 5.64 12.79 0.24
N GLU A 141 5.66 14.10 0.16
CA GLU A 141 5.52 14.96 1.33
C GLU A 141 4.04 15.12 1.67
N ILE A 142 3.71 14.99 2.96
CA ILE A 142 2.36 15.21 3.46
C ILE A 142 2.27 16.64 3.96
N LYS A 143 1.47 17.46 3.25
CA LYS A 143 1.30 18.87 3.58
C LYS A 143 0.16 19.04 4.58
N TRP A 144 0.35 19.98 5.49
CA TRP A 144 -0.69 20.36 6.45
C TRP A 144 -1.77 21.19 5.75
N LYS A 145 -3.03 20.94 6.13
CA LYS A 145 -4.14 21.82 5.78
C LYS A 145 -4.34 22.84 6.91
N TYR A 146 -4.48 24.06 6.53
CA TYR A 146 -4.84 25.14 7.47
C TYR A 146 -6.33 25.41 7.40
#